data_4fc7200adb055f0050ee86ecc32df1bf
#
_entry.id   4fc7200adb055f0050ee86ecc32df1bf
#
_cell.length_a   1.000
_cell.length_b   1.000
_cell.length_c   1.000
_cell.angle_alpha   90.00
_cell.angle_beta   90.00
_cell.angle_gamma   90.00
#
_symmetry.space_group_name_H-M   'P 1'
#
loop_
_entity.id
_entity.type
_entity.pdbx_description
1 polymer ?
#
loop_
_entity_poly.entity_id
_entity_poly.type
_entity_poly.pdbx_seq_one_letter_code
_entity_poly.pdbx_strand_id
1 'polypeptide(L)'
;MKTFTLDSNIMNPEEAREADMICFCPTREALVPCRAVWRSTLIDARRRDVPITAIVGGFVSPLEPEEYDSVCEMLSYVNFIFIDSRSAEIFLKEKEEDYDDGEILRAIHKRFGVLSVVLTDTALAFDGEKITPFEGE
;
A
#
# COMPACT_ATOMS: atom_id res chain seq x y z
N MET A 1 -17.49 -3.55 -13.03
CA MET A 1 -16.04 -3.68 -12.72
C MET A 1 -15.82 -4.79 -11.70
N LYS A 2 -14.91 -5.69 -12.01
CA LYS A 2 -14.55 -6.74 -11.06
C LYS A 2 -13.36 -6.31 -10.24
N THR A 3 -13.51 -6.32 -8.91
CA THR A 3 -12.43 -6.04 -7.97
C THR A 3 -12.03 -7.35 -7.29
N PHE A 4 -10.74 -7.62 -7.28
CA PHE A 4 -10.17 -8.73 -6.53
C PHE A 4 -9.49 -8.20 -5.28
N THR A 5 -9.89 -8.70 -4.11
CA THR A 5 -9.24 -8.35 -2.85
C THR A 5 -8.25 -9.44 -2.49
N LEU A 6 -6.97 -9.07 -2.48
CA LEU A 6 -5.91 -9.97 -2.10
C LEU A 6 -5.72 -9.89 -0.59
N ASP A 7 -6.37 -10.81 0.10
CA ASP A 7 -6.08 -11.06 1.50
C ASP A 7 -4.92 -12.05 1.55
N SER A 8 -3.92 -11.73 2.35
CA SER A 8 -2.71 -12.52 2.48
C SER A 8 -2.94 -13.97 2.93
N ASN A 9 -4.13 -14.32 3.38
CA ASN A 9 -4.47 -15.66 3.86
C ASN A 9 -5.26 -16.49 2.85
N ILE A 10 -5.86 -15.86 1.83
CA ILE A 10 -6.71 -16.55 0.86
C ILE A 10 -6.39 -16.01 -0.53
N MET A 11 -5.79 -16.83 -1.37
CA MET A 11 -5.49 -16.44 -2.74
C MET A 11 -6.13 -17.38 -3.74
N ASN A 12 -6.90 -16.78 -4.64
CA ASN A 12 -7.39 -17.48 -5.82
C ASN A 12 -6.80 -16.80 -7.06
N PRO A 13 -5.73 -17.37 -7.65
CA PRO A 13 -5.09 -16.76 -8.82
C PRO A 13 -6.00 -16.60 -10.02
N GLU A 14 -7.00 -17.46 -10.19
CA GLU A 14 -7.93 -17.36 -11.31
C GLU A 14 -8.82 -16.15 -11.18
N GLU A 15 -9.34 -15.86 -9.98
CA GLU A 15 -10.12 -14.65 -9.73
C GLU A 15 -9.29 -13.39 -9.93
N ALA A 16 -8.03 -13.42 -9.53
CA ALA A 16 -7.12 -12.30 -9.74
C ALA A 16 -6.92 -12.00 -11.22
N ARG A 17 -6.84 -13.02 -12.06
CA ARG A 17 -6.66 -12.85 -13.51
C ARG A 17 -7.87 -12.22 -14.20
N GLU A 18 -9.06 -12.37 -13.64
CA GLU A 18 -10.29 -11.82 -14.19
C GLU A 18 -10.64 -10.43 -13.64
N ALA A 19 -9.90 -9.95 -12.66
CA ALA A 19 -10.21 -8.70 -12.00
C ALA A 19 -9.81 -7.49 -12.83
N ASP A 20 -10.60 -6.44 -12.75
CA ASP A 20 -10.30 -5.13 -13.33
C ASP A 20 -9.50 -4.24 -12.38
N MET A 21 -9.47 -4.59 -11.09
CA MET A 21 -8.71 -3.90 -10.06
C MET A 21 -8.31 -4.89 -8.98
N ILE A 22 -7.09 -4.76 -8.48
CA ILE A 22 -6.60 -5.54 -7.34
C ILE A 22 -6.60 -4.65 -6.11
N CYS A 23 -7.24 -5.11 -5.04
CA CYS A 23 -7.16 -4.47 -3.74
C CYS A 23 -6.31 -5.36 -2.82
N PHE A 24 -5.17 -4.86 -2.38
CA PHE A 24 -4.21 -5.61 -1.59
C PHE A 24 -4.19 -5.11 -0.15
N CYS A 25 -4.50 -6.01 0.79
CA CYS A 25 -4.52 -5.70 2.22
C CYS A 25 -3.40 -6.47 2.92
N PRO A 26 -2.17 -5.91 2.97
CA PRO A 26 -1.05 -6.62 3.57
C PRO A 26 -1.20 -6.71 5.09
N THR A 27 -0.91 -7.89 5.62
CA THR A 27 -0.75 -8.08 7.06
C THR A 27 0.72 -8.30 7.37
N ARG A 28 1.12 -7.92 8.57
CA ARG A 28 2.52 -8.06 8.99
C ARG A 28 2.99 -9.51 8.93
N GLU A 29 2.13 -10.43 9.30
CA GLU A 29 2.42 -11.86 9.34
C GLU A 29 2.66 -12.45 7.96
N ALA A 30 2.14 -11.81 6.91
CA ALA A 30 2.24 -12.30 5.55
C ALA A 30 3.30 -11.60 4.70
N LEU A 31 3.90 -10.51 5.20
CA LEU A 31 4.87 -9.73 4.42
C LEU A 31 6.06 -10.56 3.94
N VAL A 32 6.62 -11.40 4.78
CA VAL A 32 7.75 -12.24 4.44
C VAL A 32 7.31 -13.65 4.02
N PRO A 33 6.51 -14.39 4.83
CA PRO A 33 6.15 -15.76 4.47
C PRO A 33 5.37 -15.90 3.16
N CYS A 34 4.53 -14.93 2.81
CA CYS A 34 3.71 -14.99 1.60
C CYS A 34 4.26 -14.16 0.45
N ARG A 35 5.51 -13.72 0.54
CA ARG A 35 6.11 -12.81 -0.44
C ARG A 35 6.05 -13.34 -1.88
N ALA A 36 6.39 -14.59 -2.09
CA ALA A 36 6.36 -15.18 -3.43
C ALA A 36 4.94 -15.17 -4.02
N VAL A 37 3.94 -15.38 -3.19
CA VAL A 37 2.55 -15.47 -3.59
C VAL A 37 2.01 -14.09 -4.00
N TRP A 38 2.10 -13.09 -3.11
CA TRP A 38 1.61 -11.76 -3.46
C TRP A 38 2.44 -11.12 -4.58
N ARG A 39 3.74 -11.38 -4.63
CA ARG A 39 4.60 -10.89 -5.72
C ARG A 39 4.10 -11.36 -7.08
N SER A 40 3.85 -12.64 -7.22
CA SER A 40 3.37 -13.22 -8.46
C SER A 40 2.07 -12.56 -8.93
N THR A 41 1.12 -12.38 -8.01
CA THR A 41 -0.16 -11.75 -8.32
C THR A 41 0.00 -10.28 -8.72
N LEU A 42 0.81 -9.52 -8.00
CA LEU A 42 1.01 -8.10 -8.31
C LEU A 42 1.78 -7.88 -9.61
N ILE A 43 2.78 -8.72 -9.89
CA ILE A 43 3.52 -8.65 -11.16
C ILE A 43 2.58 -8.95 -12.33
N ASP A 44 1.75 -9.99 -12.21
CA ASP A 44 0.78 -10.33 -13.24
C ASP A 44 -0.20 -9.18 -13.50
N ALA A 45 -0.71 -8.56 -12.46
CA ALA A 45 -1.60 -7.40 -12.58
C ALA A 45 -0.93 -6.24 -13.30
N ARG A 46 0.32 -5.95 -12.97
CA ARG A 46 1.09 -4.88 -13.64
C ARG A 46 1.29 -5.16 -15.13
N ARG A 47 1.55 -6.41 -15.49
CA ARG A 47 1.69 -6.81 -16.89
C ARG A 47 0.42 -6.63 -17.70
N ARG A 48 -0.73 -6.74 -17.05
CA ARG A 48 -2.04 -6.58 -17.68
C ARG A 48 -2.60 -5.17 -17.54
N ASP A 49 -1.83 -4.23 -16.98
CA ASP A 49 -2.23 -2.85 -16.71
C ASP A 49 -3.47 -2.77 -15.80
N VAL A 50 -3.58 -3.68 -14.86
CA VAL A 50 -4.64 -3.67 -13.85
C VAL A 50 -4.21 -2.79 -12.67
N PRO A 51 -5.00 -1.78 -12.27
CA PRO A 51 -4.66 -0.94 -11.13
C PRO A 51 -4.58 -1.74 -9.83
N ILE A 52 -3.60 -1.39 -8.98
CA ILE A 52 -3.40 -2.02 -7.70
C ILE A 52 -3.55 -0.98 -6.61
N THR A 53 -4.46 -1.23 -5.67
CA THR A 53 -4.68 -0.39 -4.49
C THR A 53 -4.25 -1.17 -3.25
N ALA A 54 -3.42 -0.57 -2.40
CA ALA A 54 -3.08 -1.14 -1.11
C ALA A 54 -3.88 -0.45 -0.01
N ILE A 55 -4.42 -1.24 0.90
CA ILE A 55 -5.09 -0.75 2.10
C ILE A 55 -4.26 -1.24 3.28
N VAL A 56 -3.61 -0.31 3.97
CA VAL A 56 -2.64 -0.62 5.02
C VAL A 56 -3.11 -0.03 6.34
N GLY A 57 -3.14 -0.85 7.37
CA GLY A 57 -3.49 -0.39 8.71
C GLY A 57 -3.04 -1.37 9.78
N GLY A 58 -3.09 -0.92 11.03
CA GLY A 58 -2.81 -1.77 12.17
C GLY A 58 -1.33 -2.04 12.46
N PHE A 59 -0.41 -1.41 11.78
CA PHE A 59 1.01 -1.51 12.13
C PHE A 59 1.27 -0.66 13.38
N VAL A 60 1.85 -1.27 14.40
CA VAL A 60 2.01 -0.63 15.72
C VAL A 60 3.44 -0.67 16.25
N SER A 61 4.35 -1.34 15.57
CA SER A 61 5.75 -1.43 15.98
C SER A 61 6.68 -1.40 14.76
N PRO A 62 7.94 -1.00 14.94
CA PRO A 62 8.90 -0.93 13.83
C PRO A 62 9.03 -2.24 13.08
N LEU A 63 9.28 -2.14 11.77
CA LEU A 63 9.48 -3.31 10.92
C LEU A 63 10.88 -3.88 11.08
N GLU A 64 10.98 -5.21 11.01
CA GLU A 64 12.26 -5.88 10.88
C GLU A 64 12.84 -5.63 9.48
N PRO A 65 14.16 -5.76 9.28
CA PRO A 65 14.76 -5.49 7.96
C PRO A 65 14.15 -6.27 6.81
N GLU A 66 13.82 -7.54 7.01
CA GLU A 66 13.18 -8.36 5.98
C GLU A 66 11.76 -7.91 5.67
N GLU A 67 11.02 -7.48 6.69
CA GLU A 67 9.69 -6.91 6.53
C GLU A 67 9.74 -5.61 5.75
N TYR A 68 10.71 -4.76 6.04
CA TYR A 68 10.91 -3.51 5.32
C TYR A 68 11.21 -3.75 3.84
N ASP A 69 12.08 -4.71 3.54
CA ASP A 69 12.37 -5.08 2.15
C ASP A 69 11.11 -5.55 1.42
N SER A 70 10.26 -6.33 2.09
CA SER A 70 8.99 -6.76 1.51
C SER A 70 8.05 -5.59 1.26
N VAL A 71 7.98 -4.63 2.18
CA VAL A 71 7.16 -3.42 2.00
C VAL A 71 7.66 -2.60 0.82
N CYS A 72 8.97 -2.40 0.69
CA CYS A 72 9.53 -1.66 -0.43
C CYS A 72 9.19 -2.31 -1.77
N GLU A 73 9.30 -3.62 -1.85
CA GLU A 73 8.94 -4.35 -3.06
C GLU A 73 7.44 -4.26 -3.35
N MET A 74 6.61 -4.53 -2.36
CA MET A 74 5.15 -4.49 -2.50
C MET A 74 4.68 -3.14 -3.03
N LEU A 75 5.13 -2.05 -2.40
CA LEU A 75 4.70 -0.71 -2.77
C LEU A 75 5.20 -0.28 -4.14
N SER A 76 6.26 -0.90 -4.67
CA SER A 76 6.74 -0.62 -6.03
C SER A 76 5.73 -1.03 -7.11
N TYR A 77 4.80 -1.92 -6.80
CA TYR A 77 3.75 -2.35 -7.74
C TYR A 77 2.44 -1.58 -7.56
N VAL A 78 2.28 -0.84 -6.48
CA VAL A 78 1.01 -0.23 -6.08
C VAL A 78 0.82 1.13 -6.75
N ASN A 79 -0.40 1.39 -7.24
CA ASN A 79 -0.77 2.67 -7.82
C ASN A 79 -1.35 3.63 -6.78
N PHE A 80 -2.20 3.11 -5.87
CA PHE A 80 -2.89 3.90 -4.86
C PHE A 80 -2.72 3.24 -3.49
N ILE A 81 -2.47 4.02 -2.45
CA ILE A 81 -2.35 3.50 -1.10
C ILE A 81 -3.27 4.26 -0.15
N PHE A 82 -4.02 3.50 0.65
CA PHE A 82 -4.79 4.00 1.78
C PHE A 82 -4.07 3.51 3.04
N ILE A 83 -3.59 4.44 3.87
CA ILE A 83 -2.74 4.09 5.00
C ILE A 83 -3.04 5.01 6.19
N ASP A 84 -3.04 4.48 7.41
CA ASP A 84 -3.14 5.31 8.60
C ASP A 84 -1.79 5.97 8.92
N SER A 85 -1.82 7.09 9.64
CA SER A 85 -0.61 7.87 9.90
C SER A 85 0.46 7.07 10.64
N ARG A 86 0.08 6.25 11.59
CA ARG A 86 1.02 5.45 12.36
C ARG A 86 1.73 4.40 11.51
N SER A 87 0.97 3.68 10.67
CA SER A 87 1.56 2.72 9.74
C SER A 87 2.48 3.41 8.75
N ALA A 88 2.10 4.60 8.27
CA ALA A 88 2.94 5.39 7.37
C ALA A 88 4.28 5.75 8.02
N GLU A 89 4.28 6.21 9.27
CA GLU A 89 5.50 6.51 10.00
C GLU A 89 6.39 5.28 10.17
N ILE A 90 5.79 4.13 10.47
CA ILE A 90 6.50 2.86 10.57
C ILE A 90 7.13 2.48 9.23
N PHE A 91 6.41 2.63 8.15
CA PHE A 91 6.91 2.32 6.80
C PHE A 91 8.05 3.26 6.40
N LEU A 92 8.01 4.51 6.83
CA LEU A 92 9.05 5.50 6.52
C LEU A 92 10.32 5.30 7.33
N LYS A 93 10.28 4.56 8.43
CA LYS A 93 11.41 4.33 9.35
C LYS A 93 12.01 5.58 9.97
N GLU A 94 11.41 6.72 9.78
CA GLU A 94 11.93 7.97 10.32
C GLU A 94 11.11 8.38 11.52
N LYS A 95 11.77 8.48 12.67
CA LYS A 95 11.19 9.01 13.89
C LYS A 95 11.39 10.52 13.93
N GLU A 96 11.00 11.22 12.90
CA GLU A 96 10.92 12.65 13.02
C GLU A 96 9.56 12.97 13.60
N GLU A 97 9.57 13.37 14.85
CA GLU A 97 8.39 13.68 15.66
C GLU A 97 7.57 14.86 15.09
N ASP A 98 8.10 15.51 14.05
CA ASP A 98 7.56 16.74 13.50
C ASP A 98 6.98 16.64 12.10
N TYR A 99 6.78 15.41 11.56
CA TYR A 99 6.10 15.28 10.28
C TYR A 99 4.63 15.62 10.41
N ASP A 100 4.20 16.66 9.71
CA ASP A 100 2.78 16.88 9.56
C ASP A 100 2.20 15.91 8.51
N ASP A 101 0.88 15.88 8.39
CA ASP A 101 0.20 14.94 7.49
C ASP A 101 0.60 15.13 6.03
N GLY A 102 0.80 16.39 5.62
CA GLY A 102 1.27 16.68 4.27
C GLY A 102 2.66 16.16 3.98
N GLU A 103 3.56 16.24 4.95
CA GLU A 103 4.91 15.72 4.81
C GLU A 103 4.92 14.19 4.75
N ILE A 104 4.06 13.52 5.53
CA ILE A 104 3.89 12.06 5.46
C ILE A 104 3.41 11.64 4.08
N LEU A 105 2.40 12.30 3.54
CA LEU A 105 1.86 12.02 2.21
C LEU A 105 2.94 12.11 1.14
N ARG A 106 3.70 13.21 1.14
CA ARG A 106 4.76 13.42 0.16
C ARG A 106 5.91 12.43 0.32
N ALA A 107 6.24 12.09 1.58
CA ALA A 107 7.33 11.13 1.86
C ALA A 107 6.99 9.73 1.36
N ILE A 108 5.76 9.26 1.58
CA ILE A 108 5.30 7.97 1.07
C ILE A 108 5.36 7.96 -0.47
N HIS A 109 4.83 9.00 -1.12
CA HIS A 109 4.87 9.13 -2.56
C HIS A 109 6.30 9.09 -3.10
N LYS A 110 7.18 9.88 -2.52
CA LYS A 110 8.56 10.01 -2.98
C LYS A 110 9.38 8.74 -2.74
N ARG A 111 9.25 8.15 -1.56
CA ARG A 111 10.06 6.99 -1.18
C ARG A 111 9.65 5.72 -1.90
N PHE A 112 8.35 5.48 -2.05
CA PHE A 112 7.84 4.22 -2.59
C PHE A 112 7.35 4.32 -4.03
N GLY A 113 7.23 5.52 -4.58
CA GLY A 113 6.81 5.70 -5.97
C GLY A 113 5.31 5.47 -6.20
N VAL A 114 4.50 5.47 -5.15
CA VAL A 114 3.05 5.31 -5.26
C VAL A 114 2.43 6.58 -5.83
N LEU A 115 1.58 6.47 -6.85
CA LEU A 115 1.01 7.64 -7.53
C LEU A 115 0.14 8.49 -6.62
N SER A 116 -0.73 7.87 -5.83
CA SER A 116 -1.63 8.57 -4.94
C SER A 116 -1.62 7.96 -3.55
N VAL A 117 -1.63 8.81 -2.54
CA VAL A 117 -1.58 8.42 -1.13
C VAL A 117 -2.75 9.05 -0.39
N VAL A 118 -3.48 8.26 0.39
CA VAL A 118 -4.56 8.74 1.24
C VAL A 118 -4.26 8.36 2.69
N LEU A 119 -4.25 9.35 3.59
CA LEU A 119 -4.19 9.10 5.03
C LEU A 119 -5.61 8.90 5.54
N THR A 120 -5.90 7.70 6.02
CA THR A 120 -7.27 7.30 6.36
C THR A 120 -7.79 7.94 7.64
N ASP A 121 -6.91 8.22 8.60
CA ASP A 121 -7.29 8.80 9.90
C ASP A 121 -7.48 10.32 9.84
N THR A 122 -6.92 11.00 8.85
CA THR A 122 -7.06 12.45 8.67
C THR A 122 -7.87 12.82 7.43
N ALA A 123 -8.22 11.84 6.60
CA ALA A 123 -8.95 12.02 5.34
C ALA A 123 -8.29 13.04 4.41
N LEU A 124 -6.96 12.98 4.28
CA LEU A 124 -6.18 13.79 3.34
C LEU A 124 -5.63 12.92 2.23
N ALA A 125 -5.66 13.43 1.01
CA ALA A 125 -5.17 12.72 -0.17
C ALA A 125 -4.11 13.56 -0.91
N PHE A 126 -3.11 12.88 -1.43
CA PHE A 126 -2.07 13.47 -2.29
C PHE A 126 -2.08 12.75 -3.62
N ASP A 127 -2.29 13.48 -4.72
CA ASP A 127 -2.37 12.92 -6.07
C ASP A 127 -1.04 12.97 -6.86
N GLY A 128 0.05 13.30 -6.18
CA GLY A 128 1.37 13.50 -6.80
C GLY A 128 1.69 14.96 -7.05
N GLU A 129 0.71 15.85 -6.97
CA GLU A 129 0.88 17.29 -7.19
C GLU A 129 0.40 18.12 -6.02
N LYS A 130 -0.82 17.86 -5.52
CA LYS A 130 -1.43 18.65 -4.46
C LYS A 130 -2.13 17.77 -3.42
N ILE A 131 -2.26 18.36 -2.23
CA ILE A 131 -2.95 17.72 -1.11
C ILE A 131 -4.37 18.30 -1.03
N THR A 132 -5.37 17.41 -0.98
CA THR A 132 -6.77 17.78 -0.87
C THR A 132 -7.47 16.93 0.18
N PRO A 133 -8.56 17.42 0.79
CA PRO A 133 -9.39 16.56 1.61
C PRO A 133 -9.95 15.42 0.78
N PHE A 134 -9.93 14.22 1.34
CA PHE A 134 -10.50 13.04 0.70
C PHE A 134 -11.92 12.83 1.22
N GLU A 135 -12.90 13.01 0.34
CA GLU A 135 -14.30 12.72 0.64
C GLU A 135 -14.63 11.36 0.02
N GLY A 136 -14.34 10.29 0.78
CA GLY A 136 -14.72 8.95 0.40
C GLY A 136 -16.12 8.65 0.90
N GLU A 137 -16.95 8.13 0.04
CA GLU A 137 -18.23 7.58 0.45
C GLU A 137 -18.11 6.13 0.85
#